data_babefad09b03a92adb6e697f25683f4f
#
_entry.id   babefad09b03a92adb6e697f25683f4f
#
_cell.length_a   1.000
_cell.length_b   1.000
_cell.length_c   1.000
_cell.angle_alpha   90.00
_cell.angle_beta   90.00
_cell.angle_gamma   90.00
#
_symmetry.space_group_name_H-M   'P 1'
#
loop_
_entity.id
_entity.type
_entity.pdbx_description
1 polymer ?
#
loop_
_entity_poly.entity_id
_entity_poly.type
_entity_poly.pdbx_seq_one_letter_code
_entity_poly.pdbx_strand_id
1 'polypeptide(L)'
;YEQYASTTALIKIVRDKFEELDILSFKKEDLNGKVIFEEVSRGNKKLQEILDEWIINIGKGLVSLVHIFNPEIIIIGGGVSKQEELFIKPLRKYVLENVMKRFGENLRVEAAELGNNAGLVGAVYYNIQQ
;
A
#
# COMPACT_ATOMS: atom_id res chain seq x y z
N TYR A 1 -9.62 8.90 -5.34
CA TYR A 1 -8.34 8.32 -4.98
C TYR A 1 -8.50 6.90 -4.42
N GLU A 2 -9.36 6.71 -3.44
CA GLU A 2 -9.61 5.40 -2.79
C GLU A 2 -10.03 4.30 -3.78
N GLN A 3 -10.80 4.63 -4.82
CA GLN A 3 -11.22 3.69 -5.87
C GLN A 3 -10.06 3.02 -6.60
N TYR A 4 -8.87 3.63 -6.59
CA TYR A 4 -7.68 3.16 -7.31
C TYR A 4 -6.54 2.76 -6.38
N ALA A 5 -6.54 3.26 -5.15
CA ALA A 5 -5.41 3.18 -4.22
C ALA A 5 -5.69 2.36 -2.96
N SER A 6 -6.89 1.78 -2.82
CA SER A 6 -7.21 0.92 -1.67
C SER A 6 -6.86 -0.55 -1.94
N THR A 7 -6.70 -1.33 -0.88
CA THR A 7 -6.56 -2.80 -0.99
C THR A 7 -7.78 -3.43 -1.66
N THR A 8 -8.96 -2.86 -1.44
CA THR A 8 -10.20 -3.29 -2.11
C THR A 8 -10.12 -3.08 -3.62
N ALA A 9 -9.51 -1.98 -4.07
CA ALA A 9 -9.27 -1.72 -5.49
C ALA A 9 -8.31 -2.74 -6.10
N LEU A 10 -7.21 -3.05 -5.41
CA LEU A 10 -6.27 -4.10 -5.84
C LEU A 10 -6.98 -5.46 -5.99
N ILE A 11 -7.74 -5.86 -4.97
CA ILE A 11 -8.50 -7.12 -4.99
C ILE A 11 -9.48 -7.15 -6.17
N LYS A 12 -10.16 -6.05 -6.45
CA LYS A 12 -11.08 -5.93 -7.59
C LYS A 12 -10.35 -6.11 -8.92
N ILE A 13 -9.24 -5.42 -9.14
CA ILE A 13 -8.42 -5.51 -10.37
C ILE A 13 -7.97 -6.96 -10.59
N VAL A 14 -7.43 -7.60 -9.55
CA VAL A 14 -6.98 -8.99 -9.62
C VAL A 14 -8.14 -9.94 -9.89
N ARG A 15 -9.30 -9.71 -9.28
CA ARG A 15 -10.51 -10.51 -9.51
C ARG A 15 -11.00 -10.44 -10.95
N ASP A 16 -10.99 -9.24 -11.53
CA ASP A 16 -11.46 -9.01 -12.91
C ASP A 16 -10.53 -9.66 -13.95
N LYS A 17 -9.23 -9.78 -13.63
CA LYS A 17 -8.21 -10.38 -14.49
C LYS A 17 -7.80 -11.81 -14.07
N PHE A 18 -8.50 -12.43 -13.14
CA PHE A 18 -8.06 -13.66 -12.47
C PHE A 18 -7.69 -14.78 -13.44
N GLU A 19 -8.51 -15.00 -14.46
CA GLU A 19 -8.32 -16.07 -15.48
C GLU A 19 -7.06 -15.83 -16.34
N GLU A 20 -6.60 -14.59 -16.44
CA GLU A 20 -5.42 -14.21 -17.23
C GLU A 20 -4.10 -14.32 -16.44
N LEU A 21 -4.20 -14.49 -15.12
CA LEU A 21 -3.05 -14.39 -14.20
C LEU A 21 -2.37 -15.74 -13.94
N ASP A 22 -2.89 -16.85 -14.50
CA ASP A 22 -2.34 -18.19 -14.32
C ASP A 22 -2.15 -18.59 -12.84
N ILE A 23 -3.06 -18.15 -11.96
CA ILE A 23 -3.01 -18.45 -10.53
C ILE A 23 -3.52 -19.86 -10.27
N LEU A 24 -2.65 -20.71 -9.74
CA LEU A 24 -2.97 -22.11 -9.41
C LEU A 24 -3.00 -22.38 -7.90
N SER A 25 -2.52 -21.44 -7.09
CA SER A 25 -2.31 -21.63 -5.65
C SER A 25 -3.56 -21.44 -4.80
N PHE A 26 -4.56 -20.72 -5.32
CA PHE A 26 -5.84 -20.45 -4.64
C PHE A 26 -6.97 -20.22 -5.67
N LYS A 27 -8.21 -20.27 -5.19
CA LYS A 27 -9.39 -20.02 -6.02
C LYS A 27 -9.78 -18.55 -5.98
N LYS A 28 -10.54 -18.13 -7.00
CA LYS A 28 -11.05 -16.74 -7.11
C LYS A 28 -11.90 -16.32 -5.90
N GLU A 29 -12.58 -17.26 -5.27
CA GLU A 29 -13.41 -17.06 -4.07
C GLU A 29 -12.57 -16.73 -2.83
N ASP A 30 -11.33 -17.23 -2.75
CA ASP A 30 -10.41 -17.05 -1.63
C ASP A 30 -9.57 -15.78 -1.75
N LEU A 31 -9.80 -14.98 -2.81
CA LEU A 31 -9.01 -13.81 -3.14
C LEU A 31 -9.11 -12.72 -2.05
N ASN A 32 -7.97 -12.38 -1.47
CA ASN A 32 -7.79 -11.29 -0.52
C ASN A 32 -6.38 -10.70 -0.65
N GLY A 33 -6.12 -9.59 0.07
CA GLY A 33 -4.82 -8.92 -0.01
C GLY A 33 -3.64 -9.85 0.34
N LYS A 34 -3.78 -10.72 1.34
CA LYS A 34 -2.70 -11.61 1.78
C LYS A 34 -2.29 -12.59 0.69
N VAL A 35 -3.25 -13.29 0.08
CA VAL A 35 -2.95 -14.28 -0.98
C VAL A 35 -2.37 -13.64 -2.23
N ILE A 36 -2.70 -12.38 -2.54
CA ILE A 36 -2.10 -11.63 -3.64
C ILE A 36 -0.58 -11.46 -3.40
N PHE A 37 -0.19 -10.96 -2.23
CA PHE A 37 1.23 -10.77 -1.89
C PHE A 37 2.00 -12.10 -1.80
N GLU A 38 1.38 -13.15 -1.29
CA GLU A 38 1.98 -14.49 -1.25
C GLU A 38 2.23 -15.03 -2.67
N GLU A 39 1.31 -14.83 -3.59
CA GLU A 39 1.46 -15.28 -4.98
C GLU A 39 2.54 -14.48 -5.73
N VAL A 40 2.61 -13.17 -5.50
CA VAL A 40 3.70 -12.34 -6.02
C VAL A 40 5.06 -12.83 -5.49
N SER A 41 5.14 -13.16 -4.20
CA SER A 41 6.36 -13.72 -3.58
C SER A 41 6.79 -15.06 -4.20
N ARG A 42 5.85 -15.82 -4.78
CA ARG A 42 6.14 -17.06 -5.51
C ARG A 42 6.64 -16.84 -6.94
N GLY A 43 6.68 -15.59 -7.40
CA GLY A 43 7.23 -15.20 -8.69
C GLY A 43 6.22 -15.04 -9.82
N ASN A 44 4.93 -14.85 -9.53
CA ASN A 44 3.93 -14.53 -10.57
C ASN A 44 4.16 -13.13 -11.13
N LYS A 45 4.77 -13.06 -12.32
CA LYS A 45 5.16 -11.80 -12.98
C LYS A 45 3.97 -10.93 -13.39
N LYS A 46 2.90 -11.56 -13.89
CA LYS A 46 1.69 -10.82 -14.31
C LYS A 46 1.03 -10.13 -13.11
N LEU A 47 1.00 -10.82 -11.98
CA LEU A 47 0.46 -10.26 -10.73
C LEU A 47 1.37 -9.19 -10.14
N GLN A 48 2.71 -9.34 -10.29
CA GLN A 48 3.68 -8.31 -9.91
C GLN A 48 3.45 -7.01 -10.69
N GLU A 49 3.21 -7.08 -12.00
CA GLU A 49 2.92 -5.90 -12.83
C GLU A 49 1.68 -5.15 -12.34
N ILE A 50 0.62 -5.87 -11.98
CA ILE A 50 -0.59 -5.26 -11.40
C ILE A 50 -0.28 -4.61 -10.06
N LEU A 51 0.50 -5.26 -9.21
CA LEU A 51 0.91 -4.73 -7.91
C LEU A 51 1.73 -3.45 -8.08
N ASP A 52 2.68 -3.44 -9.02
CA ASP A 52 3.52 -2.28 -9.31
C ASP A 52 2.70 -1.09 -9.80
N GLU A 53 1.74 -1.31 -10.70
CA GLU A 53 0.83 -0.27 -11.18
C GLU A 53 -0.02 0.29 -10.04
N TRP A 54 -0.53 -0.57 -9.17
CA TRP A 54 -1.30 -0.16 -8.00
C TRP A 54 -0.46 0.68 -7.03
N ILE A 55 0.80 0.29 -6.77
CA ILE A 55 1.75 1.05 -5.94
C ILE A 55 2.01 2.43 -6.54
N ILE A 56 2.22 2.52 -7.86
CA ILE A 56 2.39 3.79 -8.57
C ILE A 56 1.16 4.69 -8.39
N ASN A 57 -0.04 4.16 -8.48
CA ASN A 57 -1.26 4.93 -8.31
C ASN A 57 -1.42 5.48 -6.88
N ILE A 58 -1.04 4.71 -5.86
CA ILE A 58 -0.94 5.21 -4.48
C ILE A 58 0.11 6.31 -4.40
N GLY A 59 1.29 6.06 -4.95
CA GLY A 59 2.42 6.99 -4.92
C GLY A 59 2.10 8.35 -5.56
N LYS A 60 1.40 8.37 -6.70
CA LYS A 60 0.95 9.63 -7.34
C LYS A 60 0.09 10.48 -6.39
N GLY A 61 -0.84 9.85 -5.67
CA GLY A 61 -1.65 10.57 -4.69
C GLY A 61 -0.82 11.07 -3.51
N LEU A 62 0.10 10.27 -2.99
CA LEU A 62 0.99 10.69 -1.90
C LEU A 62 1.90 11.83 -2.31
N VAL A 63 2.48 11.81 -3.52
CA VAL A 63 3.27 12.93 -4.07
C VAL A 63 2.46 14.22 -4.08
N SER A 64 1.19 14.16 -4.52
CA SER A 64 0.29 15.32 -4.50
C SER A 64 0.05 15.84 -3.08
N LEU A 65 -0.19 14.94 -2.13
CA LEU A 65 -0.38 15.31 -0.72
C LEU A 65 0.89 15.94 -0.11
N VAL A 66 2.07 15.42 -0.46
CA VAL A 66 3.35 16.00 -0.03
C VAL A 66 3.49 17.43 -0.53
N HIS A 67 3.17 17.69 -1.78
CA HIS A 67 3.26 19.06 -2.34
C HIS A 67 2.24 20.04 -1.73
N ILE A 68 1.09 19.54 -1.26
CA ILE A 68 0.04 20.36 -0.64
C ILE A 68 0.36 20.66 0.83
N PHE A 69 0.74 19.63 1.59
CA PHE A 69 0.84 19.69 3.05
C PHE A 69 2.27 19.79 3.59
N ASN A 70 3.27 19.49 2.75
CA ASN A 70 4.69 19.44 3.15
C ASN A 70 4.93 18.68 4.48
N PRO A 71 4.47 17.43 4.62
CA PRO A 71 4.62 16.68 5.85
C PRO A 71 6.08 16.22 6.04
N GLU A 72 6.50 16.05 7.29
CA GLU A 72 7.79 15.46 7.62
C GLU A 72 7.74 13.92 7.56
N ILE A 73 6.55 13.34 7.76
CA ILE A 73 6.35 11.90 7.75
C ILE A 73 5.00 11.52 7.14
N ILE A 74 5.00 10.44 6.37
CA ILE A 74 3.79 9.71 5.93
C ILE A 74 3.81 8.36 6.61
N ILE A 75 2.75 8.03 7.33
CA ILE A 75 2.58 6.73 7.97
C ILE A 75 1.55 5.92 7.20
N ILE A 76 1.97 4.76 6.70
CA ILE A 76 1.13 3.83 5.94
C ILE A 76 0.57 2.78 6.90
N GLY A 77 -0.73 2.84 7.15
CA GLY A 77 -1.46 1.88 7.97
C GLY A 77 -2.26 0.85 7.18
N GLY A 78 -2.97 -0.01 7.90
CA GLY A 78 -3.87 -1.01 7.33
C GLY A 78 -3.24 -2.39 7.12
N GLY A 79 -4.01 -3.32 6.56
CA GLY A 79 -3.62 -4.75 6.45
C GLY A 79 -2.38 -5.01 5.60
N VAL A 80 -2.08 -4.13 4.64
CA VAL A 80 -0.94 -4.26 3.73
C VAL A 80 0.33 -3.58 4.24
N SER A 81 0.27 -2.81 5.33
CA SER A 81 1.43 -2.09 5.87
C SER A 81 2.57 -3.00 6.35
N LYS A 82 2.28 -4.28 6.61
CA LYS A 82 3.28 -5.29 6.98
C LYS A 82 4.11 -5.81 5.80
N GLN A 83 3.74 -5.46 4.57
CA GLN A 83 4.42 -5.89 3.35
C GLN A 83 5.58 -4.93 3.02
N GLU A 84 6.65 -4.99 3.83
CA GLU A 84 7.79 -4.05 3.70
C GLU A 84 8.45 -4.15 2.32
N GLU A 85 8.82 -5.36 1.89
CA GLU A 85 9.59 -5.57 0.66
C GLU A 85 8.77 -5.32 -0.60
N LEU A 86 7.53 -5.81 -0.64
CA LEU A 86 6.69 -5.78 -1.84
C LEU A 86 5.82 -4.52 -1.95
N PHE A 87 5.67 -3.75 -0.87
CA PHE A 87 4.80 -2.59 -0.87
C PHE A 87 5.46 -1.32 -0.31
N ILE A 88 5.91 -1.33 0.93
CA ILE A 88 6.40 -0.11 1.60
C ILE A 88 7.68 0.41 0.93
N LYS A 89 8.66 -0.43 0.67
CA LYS A 89 9.92 -0.02 0.02
C LYS A 89 9.70 0.50 -1.41
N PRO A 90 8.98 -0.20 -2.31
CA PRO A 90 8.68 0.34 -3.63
C PRO A 90 7.89 1.65 -3.57
N LEU A 91 6.91 1.76 -2.68
CA LEU A 91 6.12 2.98 -2.51
C LEU A 91 6.97 4.15 -2.01
N ARG A 92 7.79 3.92 -0.99
CA ARG A 92 8.75 4.91 -0.45
C ARG A 92 9.68 5.41 -1.55
N LYS A 93 10.28 4.47 -2.31
CA LYS A 93 11.15 4.81 -3.44
C LYS A 93 10.42 5.69 -4.44
N TYR A 94 9.24 5.27 -4.89
CA TYR A 94 8.45 6.04 -5.85
C TYR A 94 8.16 7.46 -5.35
N VAL A 95 7.70 7.61 -4.12
CA VAL A 95 7.37 8.93 -3.55
C VAL A 95 8.61 9.83 -3.51
N LEU A 96 9.72 9.34 -2.95
CA LEU A 96 10.95 10.13 -2.81
C LEU A 96 11.59 10.52 -4.16
N GLU A 97 11.44 9.69 -5.18
CA GLU A 97 11.93 9.98 -6.54
C GLU A 97 11.04 10.98 -7.30
N ASN A 98 9.76 11.12 -6.92
CA ASN A 98 8.79 11.94 -7.65
C ASN A 98 8.38 13.23 -6.94
N VAL A 99 8.73 13.43 -5.67
CA VAL A 99 8.54 14.73 -5.01
C VAL A 99 9.63 15.71 -5.42
N MET A 100 9.30 17.00 -5.52
CA MET A 100 10.32 18.02 -5.74
C MET A 100 11.37 17.98 -4.61
N LYS A 101 12.64 18.13 -4.95
CA LYS A 101 13.79 17.98 -4.04
C LYS A 101 13.59 18.64 -2.68
N ARG A 102 13.10 19.89 -2.66
CA ARG A 102 12.82 20.65 -1.44
C ARG A 102 11.84 19.94 -0.48
N PHE A 103 10.87 19.21 -0.99
CA PHE A 103 9.86 18.50 -0.20
C PHE A 103 10.35 17.11 0.25
N GLY A 104 11.33 16.54 -0.45
CA GLY A 104 11.86 15.22 -0.16
C GLY A 104 13.00 15.18 0.86
N GLU A 105 13.66 16.33 1.16
CA GLU A 105 14.88 16.37 1.98
C GLU A 105 14.72 15.78 3.38
N ASN A 106 13.55 15.99 4.03
CA ASN A 106 13.27 15.47 5.37
C ASN A 106 12.06 14.52 5.40
N LEU A 107 11.49 14.20 4.25
CA LEU A 107 10.31 13.36 4.18
C LEU A 107 10.64 11.91 4.50
N ARG A 108 9.89 11.32 5.42
CA ARG A 108 9.90 9.89 5.74
C ARG A 108 8.60 9.25 5.31
N VAL A 109 8.68 8.04 4.73
CA VAL A 109 7.51 7.22 4.40
C VAL A 109 7.69 5.87 5.08
N GLU A 110 6.85 5.58 6.05
CA GLU A 110 7.04 4.44 6.96
C GLU A 110 5.75 3.65 7.16
N ALA A 111 5.88 2.37 7.47
CA ALA A 111 4.77 1.54 7.90
C ALA A 111 4.35 1.89 9.33
N ALA A 112 3.05 1.82 9.62
CA ALA A 112 2.56 1.94 10.99
C ALA A 112 3.01 0.72 11.83
N GLU A 113 3.67 0.95 12.94
CA GLU A 113 4.17 -0.11 13.84
C GLU A 113 3.03 -1.00 14.38
N LEU A 114 1.88 -0.40 14.71
CA LEU A 114 0.72 -1.10 15.25
C LEU A 114 -0.16 -1.75 14.17
N GLY A 115 0.15 -1.56 12.89
CA GLY A 115 -0.61 -2.11 11.77
C GLY A 115 -2.10 -1.79 11.86
N ASN A 116 -2.97 -2.81 11.77
CA ASN A 116 -4.43 -2.65 11.88
C ASN A 116 -4.93 -2.22 13.27
N ASN A 117 -4.11 -2.38 14.31
CA ASN A 117 -4.49 -2.03 15.68
C ASN A 117 -4.25 -0.55 16.01
N ALA A 118 -3.62 0.22 15.12
CA ALA A 118 -3.29 1.62 15.36
C ALA A 118 -4.51 2.47 15.75
N GLY A 119 -5.63 2.29 15.02
CA GLY A 119 -6.87 2.99 15.32
C GLY A 119 -7.49 2.60 16.67
N LEU A 120 -7.47 1.31 17.00
CA LEU A 120 -8.00 0.80 18.27
C LEU A 120 -7.16 1.32 19.45
N VAL A 121 -5.85 1.23 19.37
CA VAL A 121 -4.93 1.73 20.42
C VAL A 121 -5.05 3.24 20.57
N GLY A 122 -5.15 3.98 19.46
CA GLY A 122 -5.37 5.42 19.49
C GLY A 122 -6.68 5.82 20.14
N ALA A 123 -7.78 5.11 19.88
CA ALA A 123 -9.07 5.34 20.52
C ALA A 123 -9.04 5.09 22.02
N VAL A 124 -8.39 3.99 22.46
CA VAL A 124 -8.21 3.70 23.89
C VAL A 124 -7.36 4.76 24.55
N TYR A 125 -6.25 5.15 23.94
CA TYR A 125 -5.35 6.18 24.50
C TYR A 125 -6.06 7.54 24.64
N TYR A 126 -6.85 7.94 23.64
CA TYR A 126 -7.63 9.17 23.68
C TYR A 126 -8.64 9.18 24.85
N ASN A 127 -9.32 8.06 25.10
CA ASN A 127 -10.27 7.94 26.23
C ASN A 127 -9.60 7.96 27.61
N ILE A 128 -8.33 7.53 27.73
CA ILE A 128 -7.59 7.57 29.01
C ILE A 128 -7.12 8.99 29.35
N GLN A 129 -6.95 9.86 28.37
CA GLN A 129 -6.49 11.24 28.56
C GLN A 129 -7.62 12.23 28.87
N GLN A 130 -8.88 11.83 28.77
CA GLN A 130 -10.05 12.62 29.17
C GLN A 130 -10.47 12.34 30.61
#